data_3de3e9970e376c96bb5efdd1b9bdc1cf
#
_entry.id   3de3e9970e376c96bb5efdd1b9bdc1cf
#
_cell.length_a   1.000
_cell.length_b   1.000
_cell.length_c   1.000
_cell.angle_alpha   90.00
_cell.angle_beta   90.00
_cell.angle_gamma   90.00
#
_symmetry.space_group_name_H-M   'P 1'
#
loop_
_entity.id
_entity.type
_entity.pdbx_description
1 polymer ?
#
loop_
_entity_poly.entity_id
_entity_poly.type
_entity_poly.pdbx_seq_one_letter_code
_entity_poly.pdbx_strand_id
1 'polypeptide(L)'
;MEVREGMSSVVLAIGPSHTLRDAARQMTEKGVGAAVVIDEEAPGPGIISERDILNSVGRGEDPDAERVAGHMSDTVITAGPDWSLERAASEMSKRRIRHLVIVEGGHPVGVLSMRDIMRVWTSEGATSGMTPPEQEAVG
;
A
#
# COMPACT_ATOMS: atom_id res chain seq x y z
N MET A 1 11.11 16.16 2.51
CA MET A 1 9.79 15.93 1.92
C MET A 1 8.93 15.13 2.86
N GLU A 2 7.70 15.51 2.95
CA GLU A 2 6.74 14.82 3.78
C GLU A 2 5.98 13.77 2.98
N VAL A 3 5.45 12.79 3.70
CA VAL A 3 4.64 11.71 3.15
C VAL A 3 3.47 12.25 2.31
N ARG A 4 2.83 13.35 2.75
CA ARG A 4 1.70 13.95 2.01
C ARG A 4 2.04 14.33 0.57
N GLU A 5 3.30 14.60 0.29
CA GLU A 5 3.77 15.01 -1.04
C GLU A 5 3.96 13.82 -1.99
N GLY A 6 4.12 12.62 -1.44
CA GLY A 6 4.37 11.43 -2.24
C GLY A 6 3.24 10.41 -2.23
N MET A 7 2.34 10.46 -1.23
CA MET A 7 1.27 9.48 -1.10
C MET A 7 0.23 9.60 -2.21
N SER A 8 -0.44 8.50 -2.49
CA SER A 8 -1.66 8.53 -3.28
C SER A 8 -2.81 8.98 -2.37
N SER A 9 -3.51 10.03 -2.77
CA SER A 9 -4.71 10.49 -2.09
C SER A 9 -5.96 9.73 -2.53
N VAL A 10 -5.82 8.87 -3.55
CA VAL A 10 -6.89 7.99 -3.98
C VAL A 10 -6.86 6.77 -3.06
N VAL A 11 -7.80 6.73 -2.13
CA VAL A 11 -7.94 5.60 -1.21
C VAL A 11 -9.10 4.75 -1.68
N LEU A 12 -8.79 3.54 -2.14
CA LEU A 12 -9.82 2.55 -2.40
C LEU A 12 -10.09 1.82 -1.09
N ALA A 13 -11.33 1.88 -0.62
CA ALA A 13 -11.76 1.17 0.58
C ALA A 13 -12.70 0.04 0.16
N ILE A 14 -12.43 -1.16 0.65
CA ILE A 14 -13.27 -2.34 0.39
C ILE A 14 -13.55 -3.09 1.69
N GLY A 15 -14.56 -3.95 1.67
CA GLY A 15 -14.88 -4.80 2.81
C GLY A 15 -14.18 -6.16 2.74
N PRO A 16 -14.09 -6.87 3.87
CA PRO A 16 -13.40 -8.15 3.95
C PRO A 16 -14.10 -9.28 3.19
N SER A 17 -15.39 -9.14 2.91
CA SER A 17 -16.18 -10.19 2.24
C SER A 17 -16.15 -10.10 0.71
N HIS A 18 -15.53 -9.09 0.15
CA HIS A 18 -15.31 -9.00 -1.30
C HIS A 18 -14.42 -10.15 -1.77
N THR A 19 -14.64 -10.60 -3.00
CA THR A 19 -13.75 -11.59 -3.61
C THR A 19 -12.45 -10.93 -4.07
N LEU A 20 -11.42 -11.74 -4.27
CA LEU A 20 -10.16 -11.23 -4.82
C LEU A 20 -10.35 -10.66 -6.23
N ARG A 21 -11.24 -11.27 -7.04
CA ARG A 21 -11.54 -10.73 -8.37
C ARG A 21 -12.15 -9.35 -8.26
N ASP A 22 -13.09 -9.16 -7.34
CA ASP A 22 -13.73 -7.86 -7.14
C ASP A 22 -12.72 -6.80 -6.70
N ALA A 23 -11.84 -7.16 -5.75
CA ALA A 23 -10.76 -6.28 -5.32
C ALA A 23 -9.84 -5.91 -6.48
N ALA A 24 -9.42 -6.90 -7.27
CA ALA A 24 -8.54 -6.70 -8.42
C ALA A 24 -9.19 -5.77 -9.46
N ARG A 25 -10.47 -5.96 -9.74
CA ARG A 25 -11.22 -5.12 -10.67
C ARG A 25 -11.26 -3.68 -10.19
N GLN A 26 -11.60 -3.45 -8.93
CA GLN A 26 -11.67 -2.11 -8.38
C GLN A 26 -10.29 -1.43 -8.32
N MET A 27 -9.25 -2.18 -7.96
CA MET A 27 -7.88 -1.66 -7.96
C MET A 27 -7.42 -1.26 -9.35
N THR A 28 -7.76 -2.07 -10.35
CA THR A 28 -7.44 -1.77 -11.76
C THR A 28 -8.16 -0.52 -12.24
N GLU A 29 -9.45 -0.40 -11.93
CA GLU A 29 -10.25 0.77 -12.32
C GLU A 29 -9.73 2.06 -11.68
N LYS A 30 -9.26 1.98 -10.44
CA LYS A 30 -8.71 3.14 -9.72
C LYS A 30 -7.23 3.38 -10.01
N GLY A 31 -6.56 2.44 -10.66
CA GLY A 31 -5.13 2.56 -10.94
C GLY A 31 -4.26 2.49 -9.68
N VAL A 32 -4.67 1.73 -8.69
CA VAL A 32 -3.94 1.59 -7.42
C VAL A 32 -3.48 0.16 -7.22
N GLY A 33 -2.38 -0.01 -6.48
CA GLY A 33 -1.80 -1.33 -6.21
C GLY A 33 -2.17 -1.91 -4.85
N ALA A 34 -3.02 -1.21 -4.08
CA ALA A 34 -3.48 -1.67 -2.79
C ALA A 34 -4.84 -1.07 -2.46
N ALA A 35 -5.59 -1.75 -1.59
CA ALA A 35 -6.85 -1.26 -1.08
C ALA A 35 -6.85 -1.35 0.44
N VAL A 36 -7.44 -0.35 1.08
CA VAL A 36 -7.66 -0.36 2.52
C VAL A 36 -8.90 -1.22 2.79
N VAL A 37 -8.78 -2.15 3.71
CA VAL A 37 -9.89 -3.03 4.07
C VAL A 37 -10.52 -2.51 5.35
N ILE A 38 -11.77 -2.13 5.25
CA ILE A 38 -12.53 -1.60 6.36
C ILE A 38 -13.49 -2.67 6.86
N ASP A 39 -13.29 -3.06 8.12
CA ASP A 39 -14.15 -4.00 8.81
C ASP A 39 -14.59 -3.35 10.11
N GLU A 40 -15.89 -3.12 10.26
CA GLU A 40 -16.45 -2.46 11.43
C GLU A 40 -16.20 -3.24 12.73
N GLU A 41 -15.98 -4.55 12.63
CA GLU A 41 -15.72 -5.40 13.79
C GLU A 41 -14.24 -5.47 14.16
N ALA A 42 -13.37 -4.91 13.31
CA ALA A 42 -11.94 -4.93 13.56
C ALA A 42 -11.49 -3.64 14.26
N PRO A 43 -10.41 -3.70 15.06
CA PRO A 43 -9.91 -2.53 15.78
C PRO A 43 -9.24 -1.48 14.89
N GLY A 44 -8.96 -1.80 13.64
CA GLY A 44 -8.33 -0.86 12.72
C GLY A 44 -8.39 -1.35 11.30
N PRO A 45 -7.89 -0.57 10.34
CA PRO A 45 -7.94 -0.93 8.94
C PRO A 45 -6.97 -2.08 8.63
N GLY A 46 -7.33 -2.90 7.65
CA GLY A 46 -6.44 -3.85 7.00
C GLY A 46 -5.99 -3.30 5.66
N ILE A 47 -5.13 -4.04 4.99
CA ILE A 47 -4.68 -3.72 3.64
C ILE A 47 -4.57 -4.98 2.81
N ILE A 48 -4.98 -4.89 1.55
CA ILE A 48 -4.73 -5.94 0.57
C ILE A 48 -3.99 -5.31 -0.61
N SER A 49 -2.97 -6.00 -1.08
CA SER A 49 -2.13 -5.52 -2.17
C SER A 49 -2.27 -6.40 -3.41
N GLU A 50 -1.83 -5.88 -4.55
CA GLU A 50 -1.76 -6.66 -5.79
C GLU A 50 -0.92 -7.93 -5.62
N ARG A 51 0.12 -7.90 -4.77
CA ARG A 51 0.93 -9.07 -4.48
C ARG A 51 0.16 -10.16 -3.76
N ASP A 52 -0.73 -9.79 -2.84
CA ASP A 52 -1.57 -10.76 -2.13
C ASP A 52 -2.45 -11.51 -3.11
N ILE A 53 -3.00 -10.80 -4.07
CA ILE A 53 -3.85 -11.38 -5.12
C ILE A 53 -3.00 -12.27 -6.04
N LEU A 54 -1.84 -11.78 -6.45
CA LEU A 54 -0.93 -12.54 -7.31
C LEU A 54 -0.51 -13.86 -6.65
N ASN A 55 -0.17 -13.81 -5.37
CA ASN A 55 0.23 -15.00 -4.62
C ASN A 55 -0.89 -16.04 -4.58
N SER A 56 -2.12 -15.61 -4.38
CA SER A 56 -3.27 -16.52 -4.36
C SER A 56 -3.48 -17.18 -5.71
N VAL A 57 -3.45 -16.40 -6.79
CA VAL A 57 -3.58 -16.90 -8.14
C VAL A 57 -2.44 -17.88 -8.48
N GLY A 58 -1.22 -17.52 -8.07
CA GLY A 58 -0.04 -18.36 -8.29
C GLY A 58 -0.11 -19.71 -7.59
N ARG A 59 -0.83 -19.79 -6.47
CA ARG A 59 -1.07 -21.05 -5.76
C ARG A 59 -2.21 -21.88 -6.38
N GLY A 60 -2.85 -21.35 -7.41
CA GLY A 60 -3.96 -22.05 -8.08
C GLY A 60 -5.33 -21.84 -7.42
N GLU A 61 -5.44 -20.87 -6.53
CA GLU A 61 -6.71 -20.56 -5.89
C GLU A 61 -7.60 -19.75 -6.83
N ASP A 62 -8.91 -19.92 -6.65
CA ASP A 62 -9.90 -19.27 -7.52
C ASP A 62 -10.24 -17.88 -6.98
N PRO A 63 -9.92 -16.80 -7.72
CA PRO A 63 -10.20 -15.45 -7.26
C PRO A 63 -11.68 -15.13 -7.13
N ASP A 64 -12.57 -15.91 -7.73
CA ASP A 64 -14.01 -15.76 -7.56
C ASP A 64 -14.52 -16.41 -6.28
N ALA A 65 -13.74 -17.31 -5.69
CA ALA A 65 -14.08 -18.00 -4.46
C ALA A 65 -13.35 -17.43 -3.23
N GLU A 66 -12.10 -16.98 -3.43
CA GLU A 66 -11.28 -16.45 -2.35
C GLU A 66 -11.76 -15.06 -1.92
N ARG A 67 -11.78 -14.83 -0.61
CA ARG A 67 -12.23 -13.56 -0.04
C ARG A 67 -11.04 -12.73 0.39
N VAL A 68 -11.23 -11.41 0.37
CA VAL A 68 -10.22 -10.44 0.83
C VAL A 68 -9.77 -10.77 2.26
N ALA A 69 -10.70 -11.13 3.15
CA ALA A 69 -10.40 -11.45 4.54
C ALA A 69 -9.34 -12.55 4.71
N GLY A 70 -9.28 -13.49 3.79
CA GLY A 70 -8.34 -14.61 3.86
C GLY A 70 -6.94 -14.27 3.36
N HIS A 71 -6.75 -13.10 2.77
CA HIS A 71 -5.49 -12.73 2.09
C HIS A 71 -4.95 -11.36 2.49
N MET A 72 -5.75 -10.54 3.14
CA MET A 72 -5.34 -9.23 3.61
C MET A 72 -4.38 -9.33 4.80
N SER A 73 -3.64 -8.24 5.02
CA SER A 73 -2.90 -8.05 6.27
C SER A 73 -3.75 -7.20 7.22
N ASP A 74 -3.95 -7.68 8.43
CA ASP A 74 -4.62 -6.95 9.50
C ASP A 74 -3.62 -6.24 10.42
N THR A 75 -2.34 -6.55 10.28
CA THR A 75 -1.25 -5.89 11.01
C THR A 75 -0.74 -4.75 10.14
N VAL A 76 -1.51 -3.68 10.08
CA VAL A 76 -1.19 -2.53 9.24
C VAL A 76 -0.40 -1.52 10.05
N ILE A 77 0.69 -1.05 9.45
CA ILE A 77 1.46 0.05 9.99
C ILE A 77 0.90 1.33 9.39
N THR A 78 0.55 2.26 10.26
CA THR A 78 0.04 3.56 9.87
C THR A 78 1.11 4.63 10.07
N ALA A 79 0.97 5.72 9.33
CA ALA A 79 1.85 6.88 9.43
C ALA A 79 1.01 8.15 9.32
N GLY A 80 1.56 9.25 9.83
CA GLY A 80 0.93 10.55 9.64
C GLY A 80 1.38 11.19 8.32
N PRO A 81 0.57 12.11 7.77
CA PRO A 81 0.93 12.78 6.52
C PRO A 81 2.14 13.71 6.66
N ASP A 82 2.51 14.05 7.87
CA ASP A 82 3.66 14.91 8.20
C ASP A 82 4.96 14.13 8.46
N TRP A 83 4.92 12.80 8.41
CA TRP A 83 6.15 12.02 8.48
C TRP A 83 7.04 12.37 7.30
N SER A 84 8.36 12.33 7.50
CA SER A 84 9.29 12.43 6.37
C SER A 84 9.21 11.16 5.52
N LEU A 85 9.48 11.29 4.22
CA LEU A 85 9.58 10.12 3.34
C LEU A 85 10.69 9.17 3.79
N GLU A 86 11.77 9.72 4.35
CA GLU A 86 12.88 8.93 4.89
C GLU A 86 12.43 8.03 6.04
N ARG A 87 11.65 8.60 6.96
CA ARG A 87 11.09 7.84 8.07
C ARG A 87 10.18 6.73 7.57
N ALA A 88 9.32 7.05 6.60
CA ALA A 88 8.42 6.09 6.00
C ALA A 88 9.19 4.94 5.32
N ALA A 89 10.21 5.29 4.53
CA ALA A 89 11.05 4.30 3.87
C ALA A 89 11.77 3.39 4.88
N SER A 90 12.27 3.97 5.96
CA SER A 90 12.93 3.24 7.03
C SER A 90 11.98 2.23 7.69
N GLU A 91 10.77 2.64 7.99
CA GLU A 91 9.76 1.76 8.59
C GLU A 91 9.38 0.63 7.64
N MET A 92 9.19 0.93 6.36
CA MET A 92 8.90 -0.11 5.36
C MET A 92 10.03 -1.13 5.26
N SER A 93 11.27 -0.65 5.26
CA SER A 93 12.45 -1.52 5.17
C SER A 93 12.58 -2.41 6.39
N LYS A 94 12.47 -1.84 7.58
CA LYS A 94 12.57 -2.58 8.84
C LYS A 94 11.51 -3.67 8.97
N ARG A 95 10.31 -3.38 8.53
CA ARG A 95 9.16 -4.27 8.67
C ARG A 95 8.92 -5.13 7.44
N ARG A 96 9.72 -4.95 6.39
CA ARG A 96 9.60 -5.67 5.11
C ARG A 96 8.21 -5.55 4.52
N ILE A 97 7.66 -4.36 4.60
CA ILE A 97 6.36 -4.01 4.01
C ILE A 97 6.57 -2.99 2.90
N ARG A 98 5.60 -2.88 2.01
CA ARG A 98 5.69 -2.03 0.82
C ARG A 98 4.68 -0.91 0.80
N HIS A 99 3.78 -0.89 1.78
CA HIS A 99 2.70 0.08 1.85
C HIS A 99 2.54 0.53 3.29
N LEU A 100 2.24 1.82 3.44
CA LEU A 100 1.79 2.40 4.71
C LEU A 100 0.43 3.02 4.46
N VAL A 101 -0.47 2.84 5.40
CA VAL A 101 -1.74 3.57 5.39
C VAL A 101 -1.51 4.89 6.11
N ILE A 102 -1.81 5.97 5.43
CA ILE A 102 -1.64 7.31 5.98
C ILE A 102 -2.96 7.73 6.63
N VAL A 103 -2.86 8.06 7.90
CA VAL A 103 -4.05 8.35 8.73
C VAL A 103 -3.93 9.76 9.29
N GLU A 104 -5.01 10.49 9.23
CA GLU A 104 -5.15 11.81 9.83
C GLU A 104 -6.52 11.91 10.48
N GLY A 105 -6.56 12.33 11.74
CA GLY A 105 -7.82 12.43 12.47
C GLY A 105 -8.56 11.10 12.62
N GLY A 106 -7.85 9.98 12.67
CA GLY A 106 -8.44 8.66 12.78
C GLY A 106 -8.97 8.07 11.48
N HIS A 107 -8.77 8.76 10.36
CA HIS A 107 -9.27 8.33 9.05
C HIS A 107 -8.14 8.13 8.06
N PRO A 108 -8.19 7.08 7.23
CA PRO A 108 -7.24 6.92 6.14
C PRO A 108 -7.39 8.06 5.13
N VAL A 109 -6.29 8.77 4.86
CA VAL A 109 -6.26 9.87 3.90
C VAL A 109 -5.38 9.58 2.71
N GLY A 110 -4.63 8.50 2.74
CA GLY A 110 -3.78 8.11 1.63
C GLY A 110 -3.12 6.76 1.86
N VAL A 111 -2.46 6.29 0.84
CA VAL A 111 -1.60 5.11 0.89
C VAL A 111 -0.27 5.49 0.28
N LEU A 112 0.80 5.17 0.96
CA LEU A 112 2.15 5.39 0.47
C LEU A 112 2.78 4.03 0.17
N SER A 113 3.23 3.86 -1.08
CA SER A 113 3.94 2.66 -1.48
C SER A 113 5.44 2.94 -1.61
N MET A 114 6.25 1.88 -1.56
CA MET A 114 7.67 2.00 -1.86
C MET A 114 7.87 2.55 -3.28
N ARG A 115 6.99 2.21 -4.21
CA ARG A 115 6.99 2.73 -5.58
C ARG A 115 6.80 4.25 -5.60
N ASP A 116 5.92 4.78 -4.75
CA ASP A 116 5.71 6.22 -4.63
C ASP A 116 6.98 6.94 -4.17
N ILE A 117 7.68 6.36 -3.20
CA ILE A 117 8.94 6.92 -2.71
C ILE A 117 9.98 6.95 -3.82
N MET A 118 10.11 5.86 -4.56
CA MET A 118 11.04 5.78 -5.69
C MET A 118 10.71 6.80 -6.77
N ARG A 119 9.43 6.99 -7.05
CA ARG A 119 8.97 7.97 -8.03
C ARG A 119 9.34 9.39 -7.62
N VAL A 120 9.13 9.74 -6.36
CA VAL A 120 9.50 11.06 -5.84
C VAL A 120 11.00 11.28 -5.91
N TRP A 121 11.78 10.30 -5.47
CA TRP A 121 13.26 10.41 -5.52
C TRP A 121 13.75 10.57 -6.96
N THR A 122 13.17 9.85 -7.88
CA THR A 122 13.56 9.92 -9.29
C THR A 122 13.23 11.29 -9.89
N SER A 123 12.06 11.86 -9.58
CA SER A 123 11.64 13.15 -10.11
C SER A 123 12.40 14.33 -9.48
N GLU A 124 12.75 14.23 -8.21
CA GLU A 124 13.50 15.26 -7.49
C GLU A 124 15.01 15.14 -7.74
N GLY A 125 15.45 14.01 -8.27
CA GLY A 125 16.87 13.74 -8.42
C GLY A 125 17.56 13.65 -7.06
N ALA A 126 18.86 13.89 -7.04
CA ALA A 126 19.65 13.86 -5.81
C ALA A 126 19.51 15.14 -4.98
N THR A 127 18.63 16.06 -5.34
CA THR A 127 18.50 17.36 -4.69
C THR A 127 17.87 17.27 -3.30
N SER A 128 17.23 16.16 -3.00
CA SER A 128 16.64 15.92 -1.68
C SER A 128 17.67 15.51 -0.62
N GLY A 129 18.93 15.33 -0.99
CA GLY A 129 19.96 14.84 -0.10
C GLY A 129 19.90 13.34 0.16
N MET A 130 18.95 12.67 -0.44
CA MET A 130 18.81 11.22 -0.35
C MET A 130 19.40 10.56 -1.58
N THR A 131 20.22 9.55 -1.37
CA THR A 131 20.69 8.71 -2.47
C THR A 131 19.65 7.63 -2.68
N PRO A 132 19.05 7.53 -3.88
CA PRO A 132 18.16 6.42 -4.15
C PRO A 132 18.92 5.11 -4.00
N PRO A 133 18.27 4.04 -3.54
CA PRO A 133 18.92 2.74 -3.51
C PRO A 133 19.40 2.42 -4.92
N GLU A 134 20.61 1.85 -5.01
CA GLU A 134 21.14 1.43 -6.29
C GLU A 134 20.09 0.57 -7.00
N GLN A 135 19.70 1.05 -8.16
CA GLN A 135 18.90 0.22 -9.04
C GLN A 135 19.84 -0.81 -9.64
N GLU A 136 19.89 -1.96 -9.02
CA GLU A 136 20.38 -3.10 -9.74
C GLU A 136 19.46 -3.25 -10.94
N ALA A 137 20.05 -3.29 -12.11
CA ALA A 137 19.32 -3.59 -13.32
C ALA A 137 18.80 -5.00 -13.21
N VAL A 138 17.67 -5.14 -12.56
CA VAL A 138 16.95 -6.39 -12.55
C VAL A 138 16.20 -6.43 -13.85
N GLY A 139 16.56 -7.37 -14.60
CA GLY A 139 15.87 -7.65 -15.84
C GLY A 139 14.40 -7.92 -15.64
#